data_e239574086a46e855bf87eb495bbbb33
#
_entry.id   e239574086a46e855bf87eb495bbbb33
#
_cell.length_a   1.000
_cell.length_b   1.000
_cell.length_c   1.000
_cell.angle_alpha   90.00
_cell.angle_beta   90.00
_cell.angle_gamma   90.00
#
_symmetry.space_group_name_H-M   'P 1'
#
loop_
_entity.id
_entity.type
_entity.pdbx_description
1 polymer ?
#
loop_
_entity_poly.entity_id
_entity_poly.type
_entity_poly.pdbx_seq_one_letter_code
_entity_poly.pdbx_strand_id
1 'polypeptide(L)'
;MESFGKILKNVREEKEIDIDLVASETSISKEYLLALEEENLDVIPGSTYTAGFLRNYSDYLGCNTKYILDLYHAKMLQETPTPAELLQIGKGPGRIILW
;
A
#
# COMPACT_ATOMS: atom_id res chain seq x y z
N MET A 1 -8.33 -7.73 -12.10
CA MET A 1 -7.34 -6.72 -11.74
C MET A 1 -6.39 -7.29 -10.71
N GLU A 2 -5.12 -7.06 -10.91
CA GLU A 2 -4.13 -7.58 -9.96
C GLU A 2 -4.22 -6.84 -8.64
N SER A 3 -3.96 -7.58 -7.56
CA SER A 3 -3.89 -6.93 -6.26
C SER A 3 -2.44 -6.93 -5.80
N PHE A 4 -2.05 -5.83 -5.18
CA PHE A 4 -0.66 -5.69 -4.74
C PHE A 4 -0.29 -6.75 -3.70
N GLY A 5 -1.24 -7.12 -2.86
CA GLY A 5 -0.96 -8.12 -1.83
C GLY A 5 -0.68 -9.49 -2.44
N LYS A 6 -1.44 -9.84 -3.46
CA LYS A 6 -1.24 -11.11 -4.11
C LYS A 6 0.10 -11.16 -4.85
N ILE A 7 0.47 -10.05 -5.48
CA ILE A 7 1.76 -9.97 -6.15
C ILE A 7 2.89 -10.17 -5.15
N LEU A 8 2.82 -9.46 -4.02
CA LEU A 8 3.85 -9.58 -3.00
C LEU A 8 3.96 -11.00 -2.48
N LYS A 9 2.83 -11.61 -2.18
CA LYS A 9 2.83 -12.97 -1.65
C LYS A 9 3.38 -13.95 -2.67
N ASN A 10 2.97 -13.83 -3.92
CA ASN A 10 3.43 -14.73 -4.97
C ASN A 10 4.93 -14.62 -5.18
N VAL A 11 5.46 -13.40 -5.22
CA VAL A 11 6.89 -13.22 -5.40
C VAL A 11 7.65 -13.80 -4.22
N ARG A 12 7.15 -13.56 -3.00
CA ARG A 12 7.80 -14.10 -1.81
C ARG A 12 7.84 -15.63 -1.86
N GLU A 13 6.72 -16.24 -2.24
CA GLU A 13 6.65 -17.70 -2.29
C GLU A 13 7.52 -18.27 -3.41
N GLU A 14 7.57 -17.59 -4.54
CA GLU A 14 8.45 -18.03 -5.63
C GLU A 14 9.90 -18.00 -5.24
N LYS A 15 10.27 -17.02 -4.43
CA LYS A 15 11.65 -16.91 -3.95
C LYS A 15 11.88 -17.75 -2.71
N GLU A 16 10.84 -18.42 -2.22
CA GLU A 16 10.91 -19.29 -1.05
C GLU A 16 11.45 -18.55 0.17
N ILE A 17 10.96 -17.35 0.36
CA ILE A 17 11.37 -16.52 1.50
C ILE A 17 10.32 -16.65 2.61
N ASP A 18 10.80 -16.96 3.80
CA ASP A 18 9.93 -17.08 4.97
C ASP A 18 9.53 -15.67 5.42
N ILE A 19 8.25 -15.50 5.73
CA ILE A 19 7.76 -14.20 6.18
C ILE A 19 8.47 -13.74 7.44
N ASP A 20 8.88 -14.67 8.28
CA ASP A 20 9.61 -14.33 9.50
C ASP A 20 10.96 -13.70 9.17
N LEU A 21 11.61 -14.18 8.12
CA LEU A 21 12.86 -13.59 7.69
C LEU A 21 12.65 -12.17 7.17
N VAL A 22 11.59 -11.96 6.40
CA VAL A 22 11.29 -10.64 5.91
C VAL A 22 11.08 -9.69 7.08
N ALA A 23 10.32 -10.12 8.08
CA ALA A 23 10.07 -9.29 9.26
C ALA A 23 11.37 -8.92 9.95
N SER A 24 12.27 -9.88 10.06
CA SER A 24 13.55 -9.64 10.72
C SER A 24 14.40 -8.64 9.96
N GLU A 25 14.42 -8.76 8.63
CA GLU A 25 15.32 -7.94 7.82
C GLU A 25 14.77 -6.57 7.49
N THR A 26 13.45 -6.44 7.43
CA THR A 26 12.85 -5.14 7.15
C THR A 26 12.48 -4.38 8.42
N SER A 27 12.51 -5.06 9.56
CA SER A 27 12.06 -4.51 10.84
C SER A 27 10.57 -4.17 10.81
N ILE A 28 9.83 -4.81 9.94
CA ILE A 28 8.38 -4.66 9.89
C ILE A 28 7.77 -5.87 10.58
N SER A 29 6.79 -5.63 11.42
CA SER A 29 6.12 -6.69 12.16
C SER A 29 5.52 -7.71 11.19
N LYS A 30 5.63 -8.99 11.53
CA LYS A 30 5.05 -10.05 10.71
C LYS A 30 3.56 -9.83 10.51
N GLU A 31 2.88 -9.36 11.52
CA GLU A 31 1.46 -9.07 11.46
C GLU A 31 1.15 -8.06 10.36
N TYR A 32 1.97 -7.02 10.26
CA TYR A 32 1.77 -6.00 9.24
C TYR A 32 2.11 -6.52 7.85
N LEU A 33 3.15 -7.34 7.73
CA LEU A 33 3.51 -7.92 6.45
C LEU A 33 2.39 -8.82 5.93
N LEU A 34 1.82 -9.63 6.80
CA LEU A 34 0.69 -10.48 6.41
C LEU A 34 -0.52 -9.65 6.05
N ALA A 35 -0.74 -8.55 6.78
CA ALA A 35 -1.83 -7.65 6.46
C ALA A 35 -1.67 -7.07 5.06
N LEU A 36 -0.44 -6.73 4.68
CA LEU A 36 -0.19 -6.23 3.33
C LEU A 36 -0.49 -7.28 2.28
N GLU A 37 -0.09 -8.52 2.54
CA GLU A 37 -0.32 -9.59 1.56
C GLU A 37 -1.80 -9.91 1.43
N GLU A 38 -2.54 -9.81 2.50
CA GLU A 38 -3.97 -10.08 2.49
C GLU A 38 -4.81 -8.84 2.22
N GLU A 39 -4.14 -7.71 2.14
CA GLU A 39 -4.78 -6.42 1.93
C GLU A 39 -5.79 -6.09 3.02
N ASN A 40 -5.50 -6.58 4.23
CA ASN A 40 -6.28 -6.26 5.39
C ASN A 40 -5.65 -5.05 6.08
N LEU A 41 -5.82 -3.90 5.46
CA LEU A 41 -5.07 -2.70 5.84
C LEU A 41 -5.57 -2.07 7.13
N ASP A 42 -6.71 -2.50 7.63
CA ASP A 42 -7.22 -2.00 8.90
C ASP A 42 -6.31 -2.33 10.07
N VAL A 43 -5.50 -3.37 9.92
CA VAL A 43 -4.57 -3.77 10.96
C VAL A 43 -3.46 -2.75 11.14
N ILE A 44 -3.12 -2.05 10.06
CA ILE A 44 -1.99 -1.12 10.07
C ILE A 44 -2.47 0.26 10.45
N PRO A 45 -1.84 0.89 11.45
CA PRO A 45 -2.31 2.19 11.93
C PRO A 45 -1.89 3.32 10.98
N GLY A 46 -2.77 3.67 10.06
CA GLY A 46 -2.56 4.83 9.23
C GLY A 46 -1.97 4.54 7.86
N SER A 47 -2.45 5.28 6.89
CA SER A 47 -2.07 5.06 5.49
C SER A 47 -0.62 5.43 5.21
N THR A 48 -0.09 6.39 5.96
CA THR A 48 1.31 6.77 5.79
C THR A 48 2.23 5.61 6.11
N TYR A 49 1.93 4.89 7.19
CA TYR A 49 2.73 3.73 7.53
C TYR A 49 2.56 2.63 6.50
N THR A 50 1.33 2.45 6.01
CA THR A 50 1.07 1.41 5.02
C THR A 50 1.91 1.62 3.77
N ALA A 51 1.95 2.85 3.27
CA ALA A 51 2.73 3.14 2.08
C ALA A 51 4.21 2.88 2.30
N GLY A 52 4.72 3.27 3.47
CA GLY A 52 6.12 3.04 3.79
C GLY A 52 6.46 1.55 3.90
N PHE A 53 5.57 0.80 4.53
CA PHE A 53 5.78 -0.66 4.66
C PHE A 53 5.72 -1.32 3.28
N LEU A 54 4.79 -0.90 2.43
CA LEU A 54 4.70 -1.44 1.09
C LEU A 54 5.97 -1.18 0.30
N ARG A 55 6.51 0.02 0.42
CA ARG A 55 7.76 0.36 -0.27
C ARG A 55 8.88 -0.53 0.20
N ASN A 56 9.05 -0.66 1.51
CA ASN A 56 10.10 -1.49 2.07
C ASN A 56 9.96 -2.94 1.63
N TYR A 57 8.77 -3.47 1.75
CA TYR A 57 8.54 -4.87 1.42
C TYR A 57 8.74 -5.12 -0.07
N SER A 58 8.22 -4.25 -0.89
CA SER A 58 8.35 -4.36 -2.33
C SER A 58 9.82 -4.28 -2.76
N ASP A 59 10.55 -3.33 -2.19
CA ASP A 59 11.98 -3.19 -2.49
C ASP A 59 12.73 -4.44 -2.04
N TYR A 60 12.39 -4.97 -0.89
CA TYR A 60 13.04 -6.17 -0.37
C TYR A 60 12.86 -7.35 -1.31
N LEU A 61 11.66 -7.49 -1.84
CA LEU A 61 11.35 -8.60 -2.75
C LEU A 61 11.85 -8.36 -4.17
N GLY A 62 12.25 -7.15 -4.50
CA GLY A 62 12.69 -6.85 -5.86
C GLY A 62 11.54 -6.61 -6.82
N CYS A 63 10.37 -6.28 -6.29
CA CYS A 63 9.22 -5.97 -7.13
C CYS A 63 9.33 -4.58 -7.72
N ASN A 64 8.49 -4.29 -8.70
CA ASN A 64 8.37 -2.93 -9.22
C ASN A 64 7.58 -2.12 -8.18
N THR A 65 8.32 -1.41 -7.34
CA THR A 65 7.73 -0.71 -6.21
C THR A 65 6.73 0.34 -6.66
N LYS A 66 7.03 1.04 -7.75
CA LYS A 66 6.11 2.05 -8.24
C LYS A 66 4.76 1.42 -8.64
N TYR A 67 4.82 0.29 -9.31
CA TYR A 67 3.59 -0.40 -9.71
C TYR A 67 2.80 -0.85 -8.50
N ILE A 68 3.49 -1.40 -7.50
CA ILE A 68 2.84 -1.83 -6.27
C ILE A 68 2.14 -0.66 -5.58
N LEU A 69 2.85 0.47 -5.47
CA LEU A 69 2.26 1.64 -4.83
C LEU A 69 1.10 2.21 -5.65
N ASP A 70 1.20 2.16 -6.98
CA ASP A 70 0.10 2.61 -7.83
C ASP A 70 -1.14 1.78 -7.60
N LEU A 71 -0.98 0.46 -7.47
CA LEU A 71 -2.12 -0.41 -7.18
C LEU A 71 -2.72 -0.10 -5.82
N TYR A 72 -1.87 0.16 -4.84
CA TYR A 72 -2.33 0.50 -3.51
C TYR A 72 -3.14 1.79 -3.53
N HIS A 73 -2.61 2.81 -4.21
CA HIS A 73 -3.31 4.09 -4.26
C HIS A 73 -4.64 3.97 -5.00
N ALA A 74 -4.66 3.18 -6.08
CA ALA A 74 -5.90 2.97 -6.81
C ALA A 74 -6.96 2.29 -5.94
N LYS A 75 -6.52 1.31 -5.14
CA LYS A 75 -7.42 0.61 -4.24
C LYS A 75 -7.98 1.56 -3.19
N MET A 76 -7.14 2.42 -2.64
CA MET A 76 -7.58 3.37 -1.63
C MET A 76 -8.58 4.35 -2.20
N LEU A 77 -8.37 4.77 -3.43
CA LEU A 77 -9.32 5.67 -4.08
C LEU A 77 -10.67 5.02 -4.29
N GLN A 78 -10.68 3.73 -4.56
CA GLN A 78 -11.94 3.02 -4.77
C GLN A 78 -12.69 2.81 -3.47
N GLU A 79 -11.97 2.61 -2.38
CA GLU A 79 -12.61 2.32 -1.11
C GLU A 79 -12.98 3.55 -0.33
N THR A 80 -12.31 4.65 -0.59
CA THR A 80 -12.61 5.89 0.09
C THR A 80 -13.81 6.52 -0.57
N PRO A 81 -14.82 6.93 0.20
CA PRO A 81 -15.94 7.64 -0.38
C PRO A 81 -15.38 8.75 -1.20
N THR A 82 -15.73 8.76 -2.43
CA THR A 82 -15.20 9.75 -3.30
C THR A 82 -15.36 11.08 -2.68
N PRO A 83 -14.29 11.72 -2.45
CA PRO A 83 -14.39 13.07 -1.98
C PRO A 83 -14.72 13.94 -3.16
N ALA A 84 -15.76 13.58 -3.85
CA ALA A 84 -16.24 14.44 -4.90
C ALA A 84 -16.49 15.79 -4.31
N GLU A 85 -16.99 15.79 -3.11
CA GLU A 85 -17.17 17.00 -2.39
C GLU A 85 -15.86 17.69 -2.12
N LEU A 86 -14.81 16.92 -1.92
CA LEU A 86 -13.49 17.52 -1.71
C LEU A 86 -12.95 18.07 -3.00
N LEU A 87 -13.22 17.40 -4.09
CA LEU A 87 -12.77 17.86 -5.37
C LEU A 87 -13.43 19.17 -5.76
N GLN A 88 -14.65 19.35 -5.32
CA GLN A 88 -15.35 20.57 -5.60
C GLN A 88 -14.82 21.72 -4.82
N ILE A 89 -14.16 21.41 -3.79
CA ILE A 89 -13.54 22.45 -3.00
C ILE A 89 -12.36 23.00 -3.72
N GLY A 90 -11.81 22.14 -4.38
CA GLY A 90 -10.69 22.57 -5.17
C GLY A 90 -11.17 23.44 -6.27
N LYS A 91 -12.04 23.85 -6.16
CA LYS A 91 -12.16 24.25 -6.84
C LYS A 91 -12.24 25.13 -6.93
N GLY A 92 -12.12 25.42 -6.57
CA GLY A 92 -12.27 25.85 -6.29
C GLY A 92 -11.89 26.49 -6.31
N PRO A 93 -11.94 27.13 -6.30
CA PRO A 93 -11.60 27.45 -6.07
C PRO A 93 -11.06 27.71 -5.94
N GLY A 94 -10.72 27.96 -5.74
CA GLY A 94 -10.44 27.67 -5.24
C GLY A 94 -9.96 27.95 -5.17
N ARG A 95 -10.00 28.19 -4.98
CA ARG A 95 -9.69 27.98 -4.73
C ARG A 95 -8.92 28.08 -4.63
N ILE A 96 -9.13 28.50 -4.54
CA ILE A 96 -8.60 28.17 -4.24
C ILE A 96 -7.81 28.31 -4.39
N ILE A 97 -7.99 28.81 -4.28
CA ILE A 97 -7.47 28.51 -4.19
C ILE A 97 -6.81 28.68 -4.35
N LEU A 98 -7.01 29.17 -4.13
CA LEU A 98 -6.63 28.76 -4.03
C LEU A 98 -6.14 29.00 -4.20
N TRP A 99 -6.33 29.66 -3.99
CA TRP A 99 -6.13 29.35 -3.88
C TRP A 99 -5.63 29.35 -3.92
#